data_3659692aea318371d330c5fdfcf03022
#
_entry.id   3659692aea318371d330c5fdfcf03022
#
_cell.length_a   1.000
_cell.length_b   1.000
_cell.length_c   1.000
_cell.angle_alpha   90.00
_cell.angle_beta   90.00
_cell.angle_gamma   90.00
#
_symmetry.space_group_name_H-M   'P 1'
#
loop_
_entity.id
_entity.type
_entity.pdbx_description
1 polymer ?
#
loop_
_entity_poly.entity_id
_entity_poly.type
_entity_poly.pdbx_seq_one_letter_code
_entity_poly.pdbx_strand_id
1 'polypeptide(L)'
;HLSACGGSGKCSTCRVEILDGLENCHPRGELEERLAQKLSFPPNIRLGCQTKLKGNVSFRRLLLDKRDADLNNQITEKKLESVGTIRNLTILFCDIKGFTPFSESLSAYDVIFILNRYFSIMREVIIRHGGEVNNYIGDAIMAIFGLKESRQQALRAVSAGVEMLKEMDQFKSYLKKAYGRDFDMRIGIHYGEVISGSVGSGDDRKVTVIGDTVNTASRIEAINKEAGTRLLVSETVYEKIKDK
;
A
#
# COMPACT_ATOMS: atom_id res chain seq x y z
N HIS A 1 19.15 -22.33 0.39
CA HIS A 1 19.14 -21.38 -0.70
C HIS A 1 18.20 -20.24 -0.36
N LEU A 2 18.57 -19.02 -0.77
CA LEU A 2 17.81 -17.82 -0.43
C LEU A 2 16.58 -17.69 -1.31
N SER A 3 15.38 -17.62 -0.73
CA SER A 3 14.15 -17.33 -1.48
C SER A 3 13.14 -16.60 -0.59
N ALA A 4 12.88 -15.34 -0.88
CA ALA A 4 11.94 -14.53 -0.11
C ALA A 4 10.50 -15.07 -0.09
N CYS A 5 10.11 -15.87 -1.08
CA CYS A 5 8.79 -16.51 -1.14
C CYS A 5 8.76 -17.95 -0.57
N GLY A 6 9.80 -18.39 0.15
CA GLY A 6 9.88 -19.74 0.69
C GLY A 6 9.92 -20.85 -0.37
N GLY A 7 10.36 -20.55 -1.60
CA GLY A 7 10.47 -21.52 -2.67
C GLY A 7 9.21 -21.72 -3.52
N SER A 8 8.17 -20.88 -3.33
CA SER A 8 6.88 -21.01 -4.03
C SER A 8 6.87 -20.48 -5.48
N GLY A 9 8.02 -20.10 -6.06
CA GLY A 9 8.13 -19.61 -7.44
C GLY A 9 7.52 -18.22 -7.68
N LYS A 10 7.15 -17.48 -6.62
CA LYS A 10 6.46 -16.18 -6.72
C LYS A 10 7.38 -14.97 -6.72
N CYS A 11 8.68 -15.16 -6.46
CA CYS A 11 9.67 -14.08 -6.45
C CYS A 11 10.92 -14.47 -7.25
N SER A 12 11.78 -13.50 -7.50
CA SER A 12 13.03 -13.71 -8.25
C SER A 12 14.29 -13.71 -7.38
N THR A 13 14.16 -13.75 -6.04
CA THR A 13 15.29 -13.63 -5.12
C THR A 13 16.22 -14.86 -5.13
N CYS A 14 15.74 -16.00 -5.59
CA CYS A 14 16.54 -17.22 -5.76
C CYS A 14 17.15 -17.37 -7.17
N ARG A 15 17.24 -16.28 -7.94
CA ARG A 15 17.81 -16.31 -9.30
C ARG A 15 19.24 -16.80 -9.29
N VAL A 16 19.53 -17.66 -10.26
CA VAL A 16 20.88 -18.12 -10.59
C VAL A 16 21.11 -17.95 -12.08
N GLU A 17 22.33 -17.67 -12.44
CA GLU A 17 22.78 -17.71 -13.83
C GLU A 17 23.49 -19.03 -14.08
N ILE A 18 22.99 -19.82 -15.01
CA ILE A 18 23.65 -21.05 -15.45
C ILE A 18 24.82 -20.64 -16.36
N LEU A 19 26.00 -21.02 -15.96
CA LEU A 19 27.25 -20.73 -16.67
C LEU A 19 27.64 -21.87 -17.63
N ASP A 20 27.31 -23.12 -17.24
CA ASP A 20 27.57 -24.31 -18.03
C ASP A 20 26.54 -25.40 -17.66
N GLY A 21 26.22 -26.28 -18.62
CA GLY A 21 25.28 -27.38 -18.40
C GLY A 21 23.80 -26.99 -18.43
N LEU A 22 23.43 -25.94 -19.19
CA LEU A 22 22.03 -25.54 -19.32
C LEU A 22 21.12 -26.66 -19.86
N GLU A 23 21.66 -27.50 -20.74
CA GLU A 23 20.99 -28.70 -21.28
C GLU A 23 20.68 -29.75 -20.21
N ASN A 24 21.40 -29.70 -19.07
CA ASN A 24 21.16 -30.56 -17.91
C ASN A 24 20.09 -30.00 -16.97
N CYS A 25 19.53 -28.85 -17.26
CA CYS A 25 18.34 -28.32 -16.57
C CYS A 25 17.08 -28.83 -17.25
N HIS A 26 16.08 -29.23 -16.44
CA HIS A 26 14.74 -29.44 -17.00
C HIS A 26 14.17 -28.12 -17.55
N PRO A 27 13.27 -28.15 -18.54
CA PRO A 27 12.54 -26.96 -18.99
C PRO A 27 11.92 -26.21 -17.80
N ARG A 28 11.76 -24.90 -17.94
CA ARG A 28 11.07 -24.09 -16.93
C ARG A 28 9.65 -24.61 -16.73
N GLY A 29 9.26 -24.80 -15.47
CA GLY A 29 7.87 -25.06 -15.12
C GLY A 29 6.99 -23.80 -15.28
N GLU A 30 5.68 -23.96 -15.25
CA GLU A 30 4.71 -22.87 -15.50
C GLU A 30 4.96 -21.63 -14.64
N LEU A 31 5.21 -21.79 -13.34
CA LEU A 31 5.48 -20.67 -12.42
C LEU A 31 6.77 -19.93 -12.76
N GLU A 32 7.84 -20.71 -13.08
CA GLU A 32 9.13 -20.13 -13.46
C GLU A 32 9.02 -19.42 -14.80
N GLU A 33 8.35 -20.01 -15.80
CA GLU A 33 8.18 -19.44 -17.13
C GLU A 33 7.36 -18.14 -17.09
N ARG A 34 6.25 -18.10 -16.34
CA ARG A 34 5.43 -16.90 -16.14
C ARG A 34 6.26 -15.74 -15.57
N LEU A 35 7.11 -16.03 -14.58
CA LEU A 35 7.97 -15.01 -13.98
C LEU A 35 9.10 -14.60 -14.91
N ALA A 36 9.68 -15.55 -15.65
CA ALA A 36 10.71 -15.28 -16.64
C ALA A 36 10.22 -14.37 -17.76
N GLN A 37 9.02 -14.58 -18.27
CA GLN A 37 8.38 -13.72 -19.27
C GLN A 37 8.15 -12.32 -18.70
N LYS A 38 7.55 -12.21 -17.51
CA LYS A 38 7.28 -10.92 -16.85
C LYS A 38 8.55 -10.10 -16.63
N LEU A 39 9.66 -10.73 -16.32
CA LEU A 39 10.93 -10.08 -15.99
C LEU A 39 11.96 -10.15 -17.14
N SER A 40 11.55 -10.66 -18.32
CA SER A 40 12.39 -10.79 -19.51
C SER A 40 13.70 -11.56 -19.24
N PHE A 41 13.62 -12.68 -18.52
CA PHE A 41 14.78 -13.48 -18.19
C PHE A 41 15.30 -14.23 -19.44
N PRO A 42 16.59 -14.14 -19.77
CA PRO A 42 17.18 -14.98 -20.78
C PRO A 42 17.16 -16.47 -20.37
N PRO A 43 17.33 -17.42 -21.28
CA PRO A 43 17.21 -18.85 -21.00
C PRO A 43 18.13 -19.36 -19.88
N ASN A 44 19.31 -18.79 -19.72
CA ASN A 44 20.32 -19.16 -18.72
C ASN A 44 20.04 -18.59 -17.32
N ILE A 45 19.05 -17.68 -17.15
CA ILE A 45 18.61 -17.23 -15.83
C ILE A 45 17.49 -18.13 -15.34
N ARG A 46 17.71 -18.80 -14.24
CA ARG A 46 16.81 -19.80 -13.67
C ARG A 46 16.43 -19.44 -12.23
N LEU A 47 15.29 -19.94 -11.78
CA LEU A 47 14.90 -19.84 -10.37
C LEU A 47 15.41 -21.09 -9.62
N GLY A 48 16.38 -20.93 -8.72
CA GLY A 48 16.98 -22.04 -7.97
C GLY A 48 15.98 -22.88 -7.16
N CYS A 49 14.82 -22.32 -6.79
CA CYS A 49 13.75 -23.04 -6.10
C CYS A 49 12.87 -23.89 -7.02
N GLN A 50 12.86 -23.64 -8.33
CA GLN A 50 12.02 -24.33 -9.32
C GLN A 50 12.82 -25.22 -10.26
N THR A 51 14.13 -24.94 -10.43
CA THR A 51 14.98 -25.65 -11.38
C THR A 51 15.28 -27.08 -10.90
N LYS A 52 14.97 -28.05 -11.73
CA LYS A 52 15.35 -29.46 -11.55
C LYS A 52 16.53 -29.80 -12.46
N LEU A 53 17.51 -30.53 -11.93
CA LEU A 53 18.71 -30.90 -12.63
C LEU A 53 18.68 -32.37 -13.01
N LYS A 54 19.22 -32.74 -14.18
CA LYS A 54 19.41 -34.12 -14.66
C LYS A 54 20.88 -34.48 -14.89
N GLY A 55 21.79 -33.54 -14.62
CA GLY A 55 23.24 -33.73 -14.76
C GLY A 55 24.01 -32.58 -14.11
N ASN A 56 25.30 -32.50 -14.40
CA ASN A 56 26.19 -31.51 -13.85
C ASN A 56 25.86 -30.13 -14.41
N VAL A 57 25.82 -29.10 -13.54
CA VAL A 57 25.53 -27.71 -13.87
C VAL A 57 26.45 -26.80 -13.08
N SER A 58 27.09 -25.87 -13.75
CA SER A 58 27.80 -24.76 -13.11
C SER A 58 26.93 -23.53 -13.10
N PHE A 59 26.78 -22.88 -11.94
CA PHE A 59 25.94 -21.69 -11.84
C PHE A 59 26.51 -20.64 -10.90
N ARG A 60 26.13 -19.39 -11.13
CA ARG A 60 26.43 -18.25 -10.28
C ARG A 60 25.15 -17.72 -9.65
N ARG A 61 25.18 -17.41 -8.35
CA ARG A 61 24.11 -16.71 -7.67
C ARG A 61 24.10 -15.24 -8.09
N LEU A 62 22.90 -14.68 -8.31
CA LEU A 62 22.72 -13.28 -8.68
C LEU A 62 22.35 -12.36 -7.49
N LEU A 63 22.06 -12.93 -6.32
CA LEU A 63 22.02 -12.18 -5.05
C LEU A 63 23.43 -12.22 -4.44
N LEU A 64 24.03 -11.08 -4.21
CA LEU A 64 25.49 -10.98 -4.21
C LEU A 64 26.10 -10.37 -2.97
N ASP A 65 25.35 -9.78 -2.06
CA ASP A 65 25.96 -9.16 -0.90
C ASP A 65 25.42 -9.68 0.44
N LYS A 66 26.14 -9.34 1.51
CA LYS A 66 25.79 -9.74 2.87
C LYS A 66 24.44 -9.14 3.30
N ARG A 67 24.11 -7.94 2.81
CA ARG A 67 22.84 -7.26 3.12
C ARG A 67 21.64 -7.99 2.54
N ASP A 68 21.74 -8.51 1.31
CA ASP A 68 20.70 -9.32 0.70
C ASP A 68 20.47 -10.61 1.49
N ALA A 69 21.55 -11.24 2.00
CA ALA A 69 21.47 -12.42 2.84
C ALA A 69 20.80 -12.11 4.19
N ASP A 70 21.19 -11.01 4.83
CA ASP A 70 20.63 -10.57 6.11
C ASP A 70 19.14 -10.22 6.00
N LEU A 71 18.74 -9.52 4.94
CA LEU A 71 17.33 -9.22 4.66
C LEU A 71 16.51 -10.48 4.44
N ASN A 72 17.06 -11.46 3.70
CA ASN A 72 16.36 -12.74 3.48
C ASN A 72 16.24 -13.56 4.76
N ASN A 73 17.26 -13.58 5.61
CA ASN A 73 17.22 -14.28 6.91
C ASN A 73 16.16 -13.64 7.82
N GLN A 74 16.11 -12.31 7.90
CA GLN A 74 15.07 -11.59 8.66
C GLN A 74 13.66 -11.90 8.15
N ILE A 75 13.49 -12.08 6.83
CA ILE A 75 12.22 -12.49 6.22
C ILE A 75 11.85 -13.92 6.65
N THR A 76 12.82 -14.83 6.73
CA THR A 76 12.60 -16.25 7.02
C THR A 76 12.38 -16.51 8.51
N GLU A 77 13.14 -15.84 9.39
CA GLU A 77 13.11 -16.08 10.83
C GLU A 77 11.83 -15.57 11.51
N LYS A 78 11.25 -14.48 11.03
CA LYS A 78 10.07 -13.84 11.66
C LYS A 78 8.72 -14.36 11.14
N LYS A 79 8.57 -15.58 10.58
CA LYS A 79 7.29 -16.09 10.04
C LYS A 79 6.44 -14.95 9.46
N LEU A 80 7.02 -14.18 8.55
CA LEU A 80 6.35 -13.00 8.02
C LEU A 80 5.12 -13.45 7.24
N GLU A 81 3.97 -13.26 7.82
CA GLU A 81 2.71 -13.19 7.10
C GLU A 81 2.90 -12.14 6.01
N SER A 82 3.15 -12.62 4.80
CA SER A 82 3.22 -11.84 3.57
C SER A 82 4.54 -11.13 3.21
N VAL A 83 5.42 -11.84 2.59
CA VAL A 83 6.32 -11.26 1.59
C VAL A 83 5.45 -10.90 0.37
N GLY A 84 4.96 -9.66 0.31
CA GLY A 84 4.26 -9.11 -0.85
C GLY A 84 3.12 -9.97 -1.42
N THR A 85 1.91 -9.88 -0.89
CA THR A 85 0.72 -10.50 -1.48
C THR A 85 -0.03 -9.51 -2.35
N ILE A 86 -0.48 -9.98 -3.53
CA ILE A 86 -1.38 -9.21 -4.38
C ILE A 86 -2.79 -9.32 -3.80
N ARG A 87 -3.42 -8.18 -3.53
CA ARG A 87 -4.77 -8.08 -2.97
C ARG A 87 -5.55 -6.96 -3.65
N ASN A 88 -6.85 -7.13 -3.75
CA ASN A 88 -7.75 -6.03 -4.14
C ASN A 88 -8.22 -5.32 -2.88
N LEU A 89 -7.83 -4.06 -2.71
CA LEU A 89 -8.15 -3.24 -1.55
C LEU A 89 -8.79 -1.92 -1.96
N THR A 90 -9.51 -1.29 -1.02
CA THR A 90 -10.01 0.08 -1.21
C THR A 90 -9.11 1.03 -0.45
N ILE A 91 -8.58 2.01 -1.17
CA ILE A 91 -7.69 3.04 -0.64
C ILE A 91 -8.46 4.36 -0.54
N LEU A 92 -8.37 5.00 0.61
CA LEU A 92 -8.92 6.31 0.88
C LEU A 92 -7.77 7.28 1.16
N PHE A 93 -7.70 8.35 0.39
CA PHE A 93 -6.89 9.51 0.73
C PHE A 93 -7.79 10.65 1.18
N CYS A 94 -7.40 11.34 2.24
CA CYS A 94 -7.98 12.62 2.57
C CYS A 94 -6.91 13.64 2.92
N ASP A 95 -7.14 14.90 2.55
CA ASP A 95 -6.22 16.01 2.72
C ASP A 95 -6.97 17.26 3.19
N ILE A 96 -6.29 18.13 3.96
CA ILE A 96 -6.87 19.36 4.44
C ILE A 96 -6.80 20.46 3.37
N LYS A 97 -7.94 20.99 2.99
CA LYS A 97 -8.02 22.14 2.07
C LYS A 97 -7.66 23.42 2.82
N GLY A 98 -6.57 24.08 2.40
CA GLY A 98 -6.17 25.37 2.96
C GLY A 98 -5.37 25.27 4.26
N PHE A 99 -4.72 24.13 4.51
CA PHE A 99 -3.90 23.94 5.71
C PHE A 99 -2.69 24.88 5.78
N THR A 100 -1.97 25.09 4.67
CA THR A 100 -0.79 25.96 4.66
C THR A 100 -1.09 27.37 5.16
N PRO A 101 -2.02 28.15 4.57
CA PRO A 101 -2.34 29.49 5.08
C PRO A 101 -2.99 29.46 6.47
N PHE A 102 -3.66 28.37 6.85
CA PHE A 102 -4.17 28.20 8.20
C PHE A 102 -3.03 28.04 9.21
N SER A 103 -2.07 27.17 8.93
CA SER A 103 -0.95 26.87 9.82
C SER A 103 0.00 28.06 9.99
N GLU A 104 0.28 28.82 8.95
CA GLU A 104 1.12 30.03 9.00
C GLU A 104 0.55 31.14 9.91
N SER A 105 -0.73 31.07 10.20
CA SER A 105 -1.45 32.11 10.97
C SER A 105 -1.54 31.79 12.47
N LEU A 106 -1.04 30.65 12.93
CA LEU A 106 -1.15 30.15 14.29
C LEU A 106 0.25 29.87 14.91
N SER A 107 0.27 29.71 16.22
CA SER A 107 1.49 29.23 16.87
C SER A 107 1.77 27.76 16.51
N ALA A 108 3.04 27.35 16.49
CA ALA A 108 3.42 25.97 16.19
C ALA A 108 2.72 24.96 17.12
N TYR A 109 2.52 25.32 18.37
CA TYR A 109 1.84 24.47 19.36
C TYR A 109 0.36 24.27 19.02
N ASP A 110 -0.33 25.37 18.63
CA ASP A 110 -1.74 25.31 18.23
C ASP A 110 -1.92 24.47 16.97
N VAL A 111 -1.03 24.61 15.99
CA VAL A 111 -1.05 23.82 14.74
C VAL A 111 -0.94 22.34 15.07
N ILE A 112 0.03 21.93 15.89
CA ILE A 112 0.21 20.50 16.28
C ILE A 112 -1.00 20.00 17.10
N PHE A 113 -1.52 20.81 18.01
CA PHE A 113 -2.70 20.46 18.81
C PHE A 113 -3.94 20.22 17.92
N ILE A 114 -4.21 21.15 17.00
CA ILE A 114 -5.34 21.07 16.07
C ILE A 114 -5.20 19.86 15.15
N LEU A 115 -4.00 19.64 14.60
CA LEU A 115 -3.73 18.53 13.69
C LEU A 115 -3.91 17.17 14.38
N ASN A 116 -3.38 17.02 15.60
CA ASN A 116 -3.58 15.81 16.39
C ASN A 116 -5.05 15.55 16.71
N ARG A 117 -5.82 16.60 17.03
CA ARG A 117 -7.26 16.47 17.26
C ARG A 117 -8.00 16.06 15.99
N TYR A 118 -7.67 16.64 14.85
CA TYR A 118 -8.19 16.27 13.54
C TYR A 118 -7.89 14.80 13.24
N PHE A 119 -6.65 14.38 13.37
CA PHE A 119 -6.25 12.99 13.13
C PHE A 119 -6.96 12.00 14.06
N SER A 120 -7.16 12.35 15.33
CA SER A 120 -7.91 11.49 16.26
C SER A 120 -9.34 11.28 15.80
N ILE A 121 -10.04 12.36 15.44
CA ILE A 121 -11.43 12.29 14.98
C ILE A 121 -11.52 11.44 13.69
N MET A 122 -10.69 11.72 12.71
CA MET A 122 -10.74 11.00 11.42
C MET A 122 -10.36 9.53 11.57
N ARG A 123 -9.36 9.23 12.39
CA ARG A 123 -8.94 7.85 12.71
C ARG A 123 -10.08 7.06 13.37
N GLU A 124 -10.81 7.64 14.30
CA GLU A 124 -11.94 6.98 14.96
C GLU A 124 -13.04 6.59 13.97
N VAL A 125 -13.38 7.48 13.03
CA VAL A 125 -14.35 7.19 11.96
C VAL A 125 -13.83 6.07 11.05
N ILE A 126 -12.58 6.14 10.58
CA ILE A 126 -11.96 5.13 9.73
C ILE A 126 -12.04 3.74 10.39
N ILE A 127 -11.66 3.64 11.68
CA ILE A 127 -11.67 2.37 12.42
C ILE A 127 -13.09 1.85 12.62
N ARG A 128 -14.06 2.72 12.96
CA ARG A 128 -15.47 2.37 13.14
C ARG A 128 -16.05 1.70 11.90
N HIS A 129 -15.62 2.13 10.72
CA HIS A 129 -16.01 1.53 9.44
C HIS A 129 -15.11 0.37 9.00
N GLY A 130 -14.23 -0.13 9.89
CA GLY A 130 -13.36 -1.29 9.62
C GLY A 130 -12.22 -0.99 8.66
N GLY A 131 -11.80 0.27 8.55
CA GLY A 131 -10.57 0.71 7.89
C GLY A 131 -9.39 0.76 8.86
N GLU A 132 -8.21 0.90 8.30
CA GLU A 132 -6.96 1.08 9.02
C GLU A 132 -6.22 2.29 8.47
N VAL A 133 -5.76 3.19 9.36
CA VAL A 133 -4.86 4.27 8.95
C VAL A 133 -3.49 3.67 8.68
N ASN A 134 -3.03 3.79 7.45
CA ASN A 134 -1.74 3.29 7.02
C ASN A 134 -0.63 4.32 7.26
N ASN A 135 -0.87 5.57 6.89
CA ASN A 135 0.13 6.63 7.05
C ASN A 135 -0.52 8.01 7.19
N TYR A 136 0.19 8.89 7.89
CA TYR A 136 -0.02 10.34 7.91
C TYR A 136 1.07 10.98 7.05
N ILE A 137 0.70 11.81 6.08
CA ILE A 137 1.62 12.44 5.12
C ILE A 137 1.39 13.95 5.19
N GLY A 138 2.13 14.63 6.08
CA GLY A 138 1.82 16.02 6.41
C GLY A 138 0.45 16.12 7.10
N ASP A 139 -0.48 16.80 6.48
CA ASP A 139 -1.88 16.94 6.90
C ASP A 139 -2.82 15.92 6.23
N ALA A 140 -2.30 15.09 5.35
CA ALA A 140 -3.07 14.05 4.68
C ALA A 140 -3.09 12.72 5.48
N ILE A 141 -4.16 11.96 5.30
CA ILE A 141 -4.32 10.59 5.81
C ILE A 141 -4.48 9.64 4.64
N MET A 142 -3.71 8.56 4.66
CA MET A 142 -3.94 7.39 3.83
C MET A 142 -4.54 6.28 4.67
N ALA A 143 -5.72 5.79 4.29
CA ALA A 143 -6.41 4.70 4.95
C ALA A 143 -6.69 3.55 3.97
N ILE A 144 -6.74 2.34 4.51
CA ILE A 144 -6.92 1.09 3.77
C ILE A 144 -8.14 0.36 4.31
N PHE A 145 -9.00 -0.11 3.41
CA PHE A 145 -10.13 -0.98 3.75
C PHE A 145 -9.96 -2.32 3.02
N GLY A 146 -10.27 -3.41 3.73
CA GLY A 146 -10.17 -4.76 3.19
C GLY A 146 -8.96 -5.58 3.67
N LEU A 147 -8.07 -5.02 4.50
CA LEU A 147 -6.92 -5.77 5.04
C LEU A 147 -7.38 -6.93 5.94
N LYS A 148 -8.23 -6.68 6.92
CA LYS A 148 -8.77 -7.69 7.83
C LYS A 148 -10.01 -8.37 7.26
N GLU A 149 -10.92 -7.58 6.71
CA GLU A 149 -12.16 -8.06 6.13
C GLU A 149 -12.42 -7.43 4.77
N SER A 150 -12.48 -8.25 3.73
CA SER A 150 -12.67 -7.81 2.35
C SER A 150 -14.13 -7.54 1.98
N ARG A 151 -15.09 -8.02 2.81
CA ARG A 151 -16.52 -7.88 2.50
C ARG A 151 -16.95 -6.41 2.56
N GLN A 152 -17.61 -5.95 1.50
CA GLN A 152 -18.16 -4.59 1.37
C GLN A 152 -17.14 -3.45 1.64
N GLN A 153 -15.86 -3.69 1.42
CA GLN A 153 -14.80 -2.73 1.75
C GLN A 153 -14.99 -1.37 1.05
N ALA A 154 -15.48 -1.35 -0.22
CA ALA A 154 -15.73 -0.12 -0.95
C ALA A 154 -16.90 0.67 -0.31
N LEU A 155 -17.99 0.00 0.06
CA LEU A 155 -19.12 0.64 0.74
C LEU A 155 -18.70 1.21 2.10
N ARG A 156 -17.93 0.44 2.88
CA ARG A 156 -17.41 0.90 4.18
C ARG A 156 -16.49 2.12 4.04
N ALA A 157 -15.65 2.15 3.01
CA ALA A 157 -14.79 3.29 2.74
C ALA A 157 -15.59 4.56 2.37
N VAL A 158 -16.63 4.41 1.55
CA VAL A 158 -17.51 5.53 1.19
C VAL A 158 -18.31 6.01 2.39
N SER A 159 -18.88 5.09 3.20
CA SER A 159 -19.58 5.43 4.44
C SER A 159 -18.67 6.16 5.43
N ALA A 160 -17.42 5.70 5.57
CA ALA A 160 -16.41 6.41 6.35
C ALA A 160 -16.17 7.83 5.82
N GLY A 161 -15.97 7.99 4.51
CA GLY A 161 -15.78 9.30 3.89
C GLY A 161 -16.93 10.26 4.13
N VAL A 162 -18.17 9.78 4.03
CA VAL A 162 -19.36 10.60 4.31
C VAL A 162 -19.43 11.01 5.79
N GLU A 163 -19.12 10.09 6.70
CA GLU A 163 -19.09 10.39 8.14
C GLU A 163 -17.93 11.34 8.50
N MET A 164 -16.74 11.16 7.90
CA MET A 164 -15.60 12.05 8.05
C MET A 164 -15.96 13.50 7.65
N LEU A 165 -16.74 13.69 6.58
CA LEU A 165 -17.22 15.03 6.18
C LEU A 165 -18.17 15.63 7.20
N LYS A 166 -19.04 14.85 7.84
CA LYS A 166 -19.94 15.32 8.91
C LYS A 166 -19.15 15.74 10.15
N GLU A 167 -18.19 14.93 10.56
CA GLU A 167 -17.30 15.26 11.67
C GLU A 167 -16.45 16.51 11.36
N MET A 168 -16.01 16.66 10.10
CA MET A 168 -15.31 17.85 9.65
C MET A 168 -16.17 19.12 9.79
N ASP A 169 -17.44 19.07 9.45
CA ASP A 169 -18.35 20.22 9.57
C ASP A 169 -18.53 20.64 11.04
N GLN A 170 -18.58 19.68 11.97
CA GLN A 170 -18.58 19.97 13.41
C GLN A 170 -17.24 20.55 13.86
N PHE A 171 -16.13 19.99 13.39
CA PHE A 171 -14.79 20.46 13.71
C PHE A 171 -14.53 21.86 13.18
N LYS A 172 -15.00 22.21 11.99
CA LYS A 172 -14.97 23.59 11.46
C LYS A 172 -15.66 24.59 12.40
N SER A 173 -16.81 24.22 12.94
CA SER A 173 -17.55 25.05 13.89
C SER A 173 -16.74 25.32 15.17
N TYR A 174 -16.07 24.28 15.68
CA TYR A 174 -15.13 24.42 16.80
C TYR A 174 -13.97 25.33 16.47
N LEU A 175 -13.28 25.12 15.33
CA LEU A 175 -12.14 25.91 14.91
C LEU A 175 -12.49 27.39 14.75
N LYS A 176 -13.63 27.68 14.14
CA LYS A 176 -14.10 29.04 13.95
C LYS A 176 -14.36 29.75 15.29
N LYS A 177 -14.96 29.04 16.25
CA LYS A 177 -15.23 29.56 17.59
C LYS A 177 -13.96 29.77 18.41
N ALA A 178 -13.02 28.84 18.34
CA ALA A 178 -11.82 28.83 19.17
C ALA A 178 -10.69 29.71 18.59
N TYR A 179 -10.55 29.73 17.26
CA TYR A 179 -9.40 30.35 16.58
C TYR A 179 -9.80 31.41 15.55
N GLY A 180 -11.10 31.66 15.34
CA GLY A 180 -11.60 32.63 14.35
C GLY A 180 -11.40 32.21 12.89
N ARG A 181 -10.93 31.00 12.63
CA ARG A 181 -10.57 30.45 11.32
C ARG A 181 -11.02 29.01 11.21
N ASP A 182 -11.09 28.51 9.99
CA ASP A 182 -11.39 27.10 9.71
C ASP A 182 -10.64 26.61 8.48
N PHE A 183 -10.71 25.32 8.25
CA PHE A 183 -10.30 24.63 7.02
C PHE A 183 -11.35 23.57 6.67
N ASP A 184 -11.25 23.02 5.49
CA ASP A 184 -12.09 21.94 5.00
C ASP A 184 -11.24 20.73 4.61
N MET A 185 -11.85 19.64 4.17
CA MET A 185 -11.13 18.47 3.71
C MET A 185 -11.66 17.97 2.36
N ARG A 186 -10.83 17.23 1.67
CA ARG A 186 -11.18 16.50 0.45
C ARG A 186 -10.86 15.04 0.62
N ILE A 187 -11.63 14.17 -0.03
CA ILE A 187 -11.50 12.72 0.07
C ILE A 187 -11.54 12.15 -1.34
N GLY A 188 -10.55 11.27 -1.63
CA GLY A 188 -10.51 10.45 -2.83
C GLY A 188 -10.51 8.98 -2.48
N ILE A 189 -11.36 8.17 -3.13
CA ILE A 189 -11.48 6.73 -2.86
C ILE A 189 -11.33 5.95 -4.15
N HIS A 190 -10.45 4.96 -4.13
CA HIS A 190 -10.23 4.06 -5.25
C HIS A 190 -10.16 2.60 -4.78
N TYR A 191 -10.67 1.69 -5.63
CA TYR A 191 -10.58 0.24 -5.44
C TYR A 191 -9.77 -0.39 -6.54
N GLY A 192 -8.78 -1.19 -6.21
CA GLY A 192 -7.94 -1.87 -7.19
C GLY A 192 -6.92 -2.81 -6.57
N GLU A 193 -6.11 -3.39 -7.44
CA GLU A 193 -5.03 -4.31 -7.08
C GLU A 193 -3.86 -3.55 -6.45
N VAL A 194 -3.34 -4.08 -5.35
CA VAL A 194 -2.14 -3.59 -4.66
C VAL A 194 -1.25 -4.76 -4.24
N ILE A 195 0.02 -4.48 -4.06
CA ILE A 195 0.94 -5.36 -3.34
C ILE A 195 0.90 -4.95 -1.87
N SER A 196 0.39 -5.82 -1.01
CA SER A 196 0.40 -5.64 0.44
C SER A 196 1.56 -6.42 1.04
N GLY A 197 2.39 -5.76 1.83
CA GLY A 197 3.56 -6.40 2.44
C GLY A 197 4.16 -5.55 3.55
N SER A 198 5.10 -6.14 4.28
CA SER A 198 5.84 -5.46 5.33
C SER A 198 7.11 -4.84 4.74
N VAL A 199 7.25 -3.52 4.87
CA VAL A 199 8.41 -2.74 4.38
C VAL A 199 9.11 -2.08 5.57
N GLY A 200 10.43 -1.98 5.50
CA GLY A 200 11.30 -1.43 6.54
C GLY A 200 12.32 -2.44 7.05
N SER A 201 13.12 -2.06 8.02
CA SER A 201 14.14 -2.89 8.65
C SER A 201 14.01 -2.87 10.17
N GLY A 202 14.38 -3.96 10.83
CA GLY A 202 14.35 -4.05 12.31
C GLY A 202 12.94 -3.81 12.87
N ASP A 203 12.84 -2.92 13.85
CA ASP A 203 11.58 -2.59 14.55
C ASP A 203 10.73 -1.53 13.82
N ASP A 204 11.29 -0.86 12.79
CA ASP A 204 10.58 0.14 11.97
C ASP A 204 9.73 -0.48 10.84
N ARG A 205 9.51 -1.78 10.86
CA ARG A 205 8.69 -2.46 9.86
C ARG A 205 7.23 -2.11 10.01
N LYS A 206 6.63 -1.69 8.88
CA LYS A 206 5.19 -1.40 8.79
C LYS A 206 4.57 -2.19 7.66
N VAL A 207 3.36 -2.71 7.89
CA VAL A 207 2.54 -3.21 6.79
C VAL A 207 2.14 -2.03 5.93
N THR A 208 2.40 -2.11 4.65
CA THR A 208 2.06 -1.06 3.69
C THR A 208 1.50 -1.67 2.40
N VAL A 209 0.94 -0.83 1.56
CA VAL A 209 0.44 -1.20 0.24
C VAL A 209 1.14 -0.37 -0.83
N ILE A 210 1.49 -1.02 -1.94
CA ILE A 210 2.22 -0.43 -3.05
C ILE A 210 1.49 -0.78 -4.34
N GLY A 211 1.37 0.17 -5.25
CA GLY A 211 0.78 -0.02 -6.57
C GLY A 211 0.15 1.26 -7.12
N ASP A 212 -0.23 1.23 -8.39
CA ASP A 212 -0.88 2.37 -9.05
C ASP A 212 -2.23 2.73 -8.43
N THR A 213 -2.91 1.76 -7.83
CA THR A 213 -4.14 1.95 -7.04
C THR A 213 -3.97 3.02 -5.94
N VAL A 214 -2.82 3.04 -5.27
CA VAL A 214 -2.51 4.03 -4.22
C VAL A 214 -2.38 5.42 -4.84
N ASN A 215 -1.62 5.53 -5.94
CA ASN A 215 -1.42 6.79 -6.65
C ASN A 215 -2.74 7.31 -7.25
N THR A 216 -3.58 6.42 -7.77
CA THR A 216 -4.89 6.76 -8.32
C THR A 216 -5.82 7.32 -7.25
N ALA A 217 -5.86 6.73 -6.05
CA ALA A 217 -6.66 7.27 -4.94
C ALA A 217 -6.22 8.69 -4.55
N SER A 218 -4.91 8.94 -4.49
CA SER A 218 -4.36 10.29 -4.23
C SER A 218 -4.72 11.29 -5.33
N ARG A 219 -4.64 10.88 -6.62
CA ARG A 219 -5.05 11.74 -7.74
C ARG A 219 -6.54 12.08 -7.70
N ILE A 220 -7.41 11.12 -7.33
CA ILE A 220 -8.84 11.34 -7.17
C ILE A 220 -9.11 12.35 -6.05
N GLU A 221 -8.36 12.27 -4.93
CA GLU A 221 -8.45 13.31 -3.90
C GLU A 221 -8.12 14.68 -4.49
N ALA A 222 -7.02 14.84 -5.21
CA ALA A 222 -6.58 16.11 -5.79
C ALA A 222 -7.60 16.71 -6.79
N ILE A 223 -8.26 15.86 -7.60
CA ILE A 223 -9.28 16.28 -8.59
C ILE A 223 -10.50 16.95 -7.93
N ASN A 224 -10.80 16.68 -6.66
CA ASN A 224 -11.86 17.41 -5.94
C ASN A 224 -11.70 18.94 -6.03
N LYS A 225 -10.46 19.44 -6.17
CA LYS A 225 -10.20 20.88 -6.30
C LYS A 225 -10.81 21.46 -7.57
N GLU A 226 -10.66 20.74 -8.68
CA GLU A 226 -11.16 21.16 -9.99
C GLU A 226 -12.65 20.88 -10.12
N ALA A 227 -13.11 19.74 -9.58
CA ALA A 227 -14.52 19.34 -9.59
C ALA A 227 -15.40 20.15 -8.62
N GLY A 228 -14.81 20.92 -7.70
CA GLY A 228 -15.56 21.67 -6.69
C GLY A 228 -16.27 20.78 -5.67
N THR A 229 -15.77 19.57 -5.45
CA THR A 229 -16.35 18.55 -4.56
C THR A 229 -15.50 18.34 -3.30
N ARG A 230 -16.04 17.61 -2.34
CA ARG A 230 -15.33 17.23 -1.10
C ARG A 230 -15.04 15.73 -1.04
N LEU A 231 -15.78 14.92 -1.81
CA LEU A 231 -15.57 13.48 -1.91
C LEU A 231 -15.78 13.05 -3.35
N LEU A 232 -14.80 12.35 -3.88
CA LEU A 232 -14.85 11.68 -5.17
C LEU A 232 -14.49 10.20 -5.03
N VAL A 233 -15.12 9.39 -5.85
CA VAL A 233 -14.85 7.97 -5.95
C VAL A 233 -14.54 7.60 -7.40
N SER A 234 -13.69 6.59 -7.59
CA SER A 234 -13.48 6.04 -8.93
C SER A 234 -14.69 5.24 -9.41
N GLU A 235 -14.77 5.03 -10.71
CA GLU A 235 -15.74 4.12 -11.33
C GLU A 235 -15.71 2.72 -10.71
N THR A 236 -14.52 2.19 -10.42
CA THR A 236 -14.38 0.85 -9.79
C THR A 236 -14.98 0.79 -8.39
N VAL A 237 -15.00 1.88 -7.64
CA VAL A 237 -15.72 1.99 -6.36
C VAL A 237 -17.22 2.10 -6.60
N TYR A 238 -17.64 2.98 -7.52
CA TYR A 238 -19.05 3.19 -7.86
C TYR A 238 -19.73 1.87 -8.26
N GLU A 239 -19.11 1.10 -9.15
CA GLU A 239 -19.63 -0.20 -9.59
C GLU A 239 -19.83 -1.22 -8.45
N LYS A 240 -19.08 -1.08 -7.35
CA LYS A 240 -19.23 -1.95 -6.17
C LYS A 240 -20.32 -1.51 -5.20
N ILE A 241 -20.82 -0.29 -5.32
CA ILE A 241 -21.77 0.28 -4.35
C ILE A 241 -23.11 0.71 -4.96
N LYS A 242 -23.22 0.82 -6.28
CA LYS A 242 -24.41 1.39 -6.98
C LYS A 242 -25.73 0.71 -6.64
N ASP A 243 -25.70 -0.57 -6.24
CA ASP A 243 -26.89 -1.36 -5.95
C ASP A 243 -27.10 -1.56 -4.42
N LYS A 244 -26.48 -0.70 -3.58
CA LYS A 244 -26.50 -0.91 -2.11
C LYS A 244 -26.97 0.29 -1.32
#